data_af74250f2c8256d7ea6805e55076d17b
#
_entry.id   af74250f2c8256d7ea6805e55076d17b
#
_cell.length_a   1.000
_cell.length_b   1.000
_cell.length_c   1.000
_cell.angle_alpha   90.00
_cell.angle_beta   90.00
_cell.angle_gamma   90.00
#
_symmetry.space_group_name_H-M   'P 1'
#
loop_
_entity.id
_entity.type
_entity.pdbx_description
1 polymer ?
#
loop_
_entity_poly.entity_id
_entity_poly.type
_entity_poly.pdbx_seq_one_letter_code
_entity_poly.pdbx_strand_id
1 'polypeptide(L)'
;MGKANKDKEMIDTMKRPVEVILRGGQFKQLTEQELSELRKKYDLKRIELEVIYFLSICGEEDTVVSIHDYLNANRGHISQTVFTLCERGYVTSAQDLKDRRYTHYSLTEEGKNIAAQTKLVWDRIISDMFEGISEEDIETFKRVSVKVSQNINNKLK
;
A
#
# COMPACT_ATOMS: atom_id res chain seq x y z
N MET A 1 29.20 11.82 32.75
CA MET A 1 27.73 12.08 32.86
C MET A 1 27.08 12.66 31.60
N GLY A 2 27.82 13.14 30.61
CA GLY A 2 27.23 13.87 29.46
C GLY A 2 26.66 13.02 28.30
N LYS A 3 27.18 11.83 28.03
CA LYS A 3 26.83 11.08 26.80
C LYS A 3 25.51 10.32 26.94
N ALA A 4 25.30 9.62 28.03
CA ALA A 4 24.06 8.86 28.28
C ALA A 4 22.81 9.76 28.41
N ASN A 5 22.98 11.01 28.88
CA ASN A 5 21.87 11.94 29.01
C ASN A 5 21.50 12.57 27.66
N LYS A 6 22.50 12.87 26.80
CA LYS A 6 22.27 13.33 25.43
C LYS A 6 21.61 12.28 24.55
N ASP A 7 22.02 11.01 24.68
CA ASP A 7 21.44 9.92 23.92
C ASP A 7 19.97 9.68 24.34
N LYS A 8 19.66 9.81 25.64
CA LYS A 8 18.28 9.69 26.15
C LYS A 8 17.39 10.86 25.71
N GLU A 9 17.90 12.07 25.73
CA GLU A 9 17.18 13.29 25.28
C GLU A 9 16.95 13.26 23.76
N MET A 10 17.93 12.78 22.97
CA MET A 10 17.80 12.57 21.53
C MET A 10 16.76 11.51 21.19
N ILE A 11 16.75 10.38 21.93
CA ILE A 11 15.74 9.31 21.78
C ILE A 11 14.34 9.85 22.10
N ASP A 12 14.16 10.58 23.18
CA ASP A 12 12.87 11.15 23.57
C ASP A 12 12.37 12.22 22.59
N THR A 13 13.28 13.03 22.01
CA THR A 13 12.94 14.04 20.99
C THR A 13 12.53 13.42 19.67
N MET A 14 13.12 12.29 19.29
CA MET A 14 12.79 11.56 18.05
C MET A 14 11.57 10.64 18.18
N LYS A 15 11.23 10.21 19.39
CA LYS A 15 10.23 9.17 19.64
C LYS A 15 8.84 9.55 19.13
N ARG A 16 8.37 10.77 19.38
CA ARG A 16 7.05 11.24 18.97
C ARG A 16 6.89 11.36 17.44
N PRO A 17 7.79 12.05 16.70
CA PRO A 17 7.70 12.12 15.25
C PRO A 17 7.73 10.75 14.58
N VAL A 18 8.60 9.84 15.03
CA VAL A 18 8.69 8.48 14.50
C VAL A 18 7.42 7.68 14.83
N GLU A 19 6.91 7.73 16.06
CA GLU A 19 5.65 7.08 16.43
C GLU A 19 4.46 7.58 15.60
N VAL A 20 4.37 8.87 15.31
CA VAL A 20 3.30 9.46 14.50
C VAL A 20 3.35 8.91 13.07
N ILE A 21 4.54 8.83 12.47
CA ILE A 21 4.73 8.24 11.14
C ILE A 21 4.38 6.74 11.15
N LEU A 22 4.88 5.98 12.12
CA LEU A 22 4.66 4.53 12.21
C LEU A 22 3.20 4.16 12.49
N ARG A 23 2.45 4.99 13.21
CA ARG A 23 1.01 4.77 13.41
C ARG A 23 0.18 4.98 12.14
N GLY A 24 0.70 5.71 11.15
CA GLY A 24 0.08 5.90 9.83
C GLY A 24 -1.26 6.64 9.84
N GLY A 25 -1.69 7.23 10.97
CA GLY A 25 -2.99 7.87 11.08
C GLY A 25 -3.16 9.06 10.15
N GLN A 26 -2.16 9.93 10.06
CA GLN A 26 -2.16 11.08 9.15
C GLN A 26 -2.11 10.64 7.69
N PHE A 27 -1.28 9.67 7.36
CA PHE A 27 -1.19 9.11 6.02
C PHE A 27 -2.51 8.46 5.59
N LYS A 28 -3.15 7.71 6.49
CA LYS A 28 -4.48 7.15 6.26
C LYS A 28 -5.51 8.23 5.98
N GLN A 29 -5.54 9.30 6.78
CA GLN A 29 -6.47 10.41 6.59
C GLN A 29 -6.25 11.12 5.25
N LEU A 30 -4.99 11.41 4.88
CA LEU A 30 -4.63 12.01 3.60
C LEU A 30 -5.10 11.13 2.44
N THR A 31 -4.78 9.83 2.46
CA THR A 31 -5.17 8.91 1.39
C THR A 31 -6.69 8.72 1.29
N GLU A 32 -7.43 8.72 2.40
CA GLU A 32 -8.90 8.70 2.39
C GLU A 32 -9.49 9.95 1.73
N GLN A 33 -8.93 11.11 2.02
CA GLN A 33 -9.35 12.39 1.44
C GLN A 33 -9.06 12.42 -0.07
N GLU A 34 -7.83 12.14 -0.48
CA GLU A 34 -7.39 12.23 -1.87
C GLU A 34 -8.06 11.19 -2.79
N LEU A 35 -8.35 9.99 -2.28
CA LEU A 35 -9.04 8.96 -3.04
C LEU A 35 -10.57 9.08 -3.00
N SER A 36 -11.14 10.02 -2.24
CA SER A 36 -12.59 10.11 -2.02
C SER A 36 -13.38 10.35 -3.30
N GLU A 37 -12.91 11.24 -4.17
CA GLU A 37 -13.58 11.56 -5.44
C GLU A 37 -13.56 10.35 -6.40
N LEU A 38 -12.43 9.65 -6.47
CA LEU A 38 -12.31 8.45 -7.31
C LEU A 38 -13.21 7.32 -6.80
N ARG A 39 -13.27 7.14 -5.49
CA ARG A 39 -14.17 6.16 -4.85
C ARG A 39 -15.63 6.46 -5.13
N LYS A 40 -16.06 7.73 -5.02
CA LYS A 40 -17.43 8.14 -5.34
C LYS A 40 -17.76 7.94 -6.81
N LYS A 41 -16.83 8.31 -7.71
CA LYS A 41 -17.02 8.20 -9.16
C LYS A 41 -17.32 6.77 -9.61
N TYR A 42 -16.65 5.78 -9.02
CA TYR A 42 -16.78 4.37 -9.38
C TYR A 42 -17.57 3.55 -8.34
N ASP A 43 -18.09 4.19 -7.30
CA ASP A 43 -18.74 3.51 -6.17
C ASP A 43 -17.88 2.36 -5.61
N LEU A 44 -16.61 2.65 -5.34
CA LEU A 44 -15.63 1.68 -4.86
C LEU A 44 -15.26 1.92 -3.40
N LYS A 45 -15.06 0.84 -2.67
CA LYS A 45 -14.43 0.88 -1.35
C LYS A 45 -12.93 1.10 -1.50
N ARG A 46 -12.28 1.58 -0.43
CA ARG A 46 -10.83 1.77 -0.42
C ARG A 46 -10.07 0.51 -0.79
N ILE A 47 -10.41 -0.62 -0.16
CA ILE A 47 -9.75 -1.90 -0.41
C ILE A 47 -9.91 -2.36 -1.88
N GLU A 48 -11.02 -2.05 -2.52
CA GLU A 48 -11.26 -2.37 -3.93
C GLU A 48 -10.33 -1.57 -4.85
N LEU A 49 -10.13 -0.26 -4.58
CA LEU A 49 -9.13 0.54 -5.28
C LEU A 49 -7.70 0.04 -5.06
N GLU A 50 -7.37 -0.34 -3.82
CA GLU A 50 -6.04 -0.86 -3.47
C GLU A 50 -5.77 -2.20 -4.19
N VAL A 51 -6.75 -3.09 -4.29
CA VAL A 51 -6.64 -4.34 -5.08
C VAL A 51 -6.47 -4.06 -6.56
N ILE A 52 -7.28 -3.16 -7.14
CA ILE A 52 -7.15 -2.76 -8.55
C ILE A 52 -5.75 -2.17 -8.81
N TYR A 53 -5.28 -1.29 -7.94
CA TYR A 53 -3.94 -0.71 -8.07
C TYR A 53 -2.84 -1.78 -7.96
N PHE A 54 -2.92 -2.67 -6.97
CA PHE A 54 -1.98 -3.78 -6.83
C PHE A 54 -1.92 -4.64 -8.10
N LEU A 55 -3.06 -5.05 -8.64
CA LEU A 55 -3.12 -5.86 -9.87
C LEU A 55 -2.54 -5.14 -11.11
N SER A 56 -2.40 -3.81 -11.07
CA SER A 56 -1.73 -3.07 -12.14
C SER A 56 -0.21 -3.09 -12.08
N ILE A 57 0.37 -3.46 -10.93
CA ILE A 57 1.81 -3.42 -10.67
C ILE A 57 2.44 -4.76 -10.29
N CYS A 58 1.61 -5.78 -9.99
CA CYS A 58 2.06 -7.05 -9.40
C CYS A 58 2.79 -7.99 -10.38
N GLY A 59 2.70 -7.76 -11.68
CA GLY A 59 3.24 -8.69 -12.68
C GLY A 59 2.58 -10.08 -12.58
N GLU A 60 3.35 -11.11 -12.29
CA GLU A 60 2.89 -12.50 -12.15
C GLU A 60 2.38 -12.84 -10.73
N GLU A 61 2.51 -11.91 -9.78
CA GLU A 61 2.08 -12.10 -8.39
C GLU A 61 0.62 -11.68 -8.19
N ASP A 62 -0.28 -12.26 -8.94
CA ASP A 62 -1.68 -11.85 -9.11
C ASP A 62 -2.69 -12.75 -8.36
N THR A 63 -2.26 -13.41 -7.30
CA THR A 63 -3.10 -14.31 -6.49
C THR A 63 -3.65 -13.63 -5.23
N VAL A 64 -4.70 -14.21 -4.61
CA VAL A 64 -5.21 -13.76 -3.31
C VAL A 64 -4.13 -13.72 -2.23
N VAL A 65 -3.17 -14.66 -2.28
CA VAL A 65 -2.06 -14.70 -1.31
C VAL A 65 -1.16 -13.49 -1.49
N SER A 66 -0.76 -13.18 -2.73
CA SER A 66 0.09 -12.02 -3.04
C SER A 66 -0.60 -10.70 -2.68
N ILE A 67 -1.90 -10.58 -2.98
CA ILE A 67 -2.70 -9.40 -2.59
C ILE A 67 -2.75 -9.25 -1.06
N HIS A 68 -3.00 -10.37 -0.34
CA HIS A 68 -3.01 -10.39 1.13
C HIS A 68 -1.67 -9.91 1.71
N ASP A 69 -0.57 -10.45 1.19
CA ASP A 69 0.78 -10.12 1.69
C ASP A 69 1.14 -8.65 1.42
N TYR A 70 0.75 -8.12 0.26
CA TYR A 70 0.97 -6.72 -0.09
C TYR A 70 0.12 -5.76 0.75
N LEU A 71 -1.19 -6.02 0.88
CA LEU A 71 -2.13 -5.13 1.58
C LEU A 71 -2.18 -5.36 3.10
N ASN A 72 -1.56 -6.43 3.58
CA ASN A 72 -1.63 -6.87 4.99
C ASN A 72 -3.10 -6.94 5.49
N ALA A 73 -3.99 -7.47 4.66
CA ALA A 73 -5.42 -7.56 4.91
C ALA A 73 -5.86 -9.03 5.05
N ASN A 74 -6.96 -9.29 5.74
CA ASN A 74 -7.48 -10.64 5.94
C ASN A 74 -7.78 -11.35 4.60
N ARG A 75 -7.33 -12.59 4.42
CA ARG A 75 -7.51 -13.39 3.18
C ARG A 75 -8.97 -13.55 2.77
N GLY A 76 -9.86 -13.78 3.74
CA GLY A 76 -11.30 -13.88 3.47
C GLY A 76 -11.86 -12.57 2.93
N HIS A 77 -11.43 -11.43 3.47
CA HIS A 77 -11.81 -10.12 2.97
C HIS A 77 -11.26 -9.87 1.55
N ILE A 78 -10.00 -10.23 1.27
CA ILE A 78 -9.43 -10.13 -0.08
C ILE A 78 -10.21 -11.02 -1.07
N SER A 79 -10.49 -12.27 -0.72
CA SER A 79 -11.26 -13.17 -1.58
C SER A 79 -12.64 -12.60 -1.92
N GLN A 80 -13.35 -12.02 -0.94
CA GLN A 80 -14.63 -11.36 -1.17
C GLN A 80 -14.48 -10.10 -2.04
N THR A 81 -13.41 -9.33 -1.83
CA THR A 81 -13.13 -8.12 -2.61
C THR A 81 -12.88 -8.45 -4.08
N VAL A 82 -12.01 -9.43 -4.39
CA VAL A 82 -11.73 -9.81 -5.78
C VAL A 82 -12.97 -10.43 -6.45
N PHE A 83 -13.77 -11.21 -5.71
CA PHE A 83 -15.04 -11.70 -6.20
C PHE A 83 -15.98 -10.56 -6.62
N THR A 84 -16.17 -9.57 -5.74
CA THR A 84 -16.99 -8.37 -6.04
C THR A 84 -16.47 -7.62 -7.26
N LEU A 85 -15.16 -7.48 -7.40
CA LEU A 85 -14.54 -6.80 -8.54
C LEU A 85 -14.72 -7.58 -9.85
N CYS A 86 -14.73 -8.91 -9.80
CA CYS A 86 -15.07 -9.77 -10.93
C CYS A 86 -16.54 -9.60 -11.34
N GLU A 87 -17.47 -9.65 -10.38
CA GLU A 87 -18.91 -9.43 -10.61
C GLU A 87 -19.19 -8.06 -11.25
N ARG A 88 -18.41 -7.04 -10.88
CA ARG A 88 -18.52 -5.68 -11.40
C ARG A 88 -17.77 -5.46 -12.73
N GLY A 89 -17.09 -6.48 -13.24
CA GLY A 89 -16.39 -6.42 -14.53
C GLY A 89 -15.09 -5.61 -14.53
N TYR A 90 -14.49 -5.34 -13.38
CA TYR A 90 -13.19 -4.65 -13.27
C TYR A 90 -12.01 -5.62 -13.28
N VAL A 91 -12.24 -6.86 -12.86
CA VAL A 91 -11.25 -7.93 -12.77
C VAL A 91 -11.78 -9.17 -13.46
N THR A 92 -10.91 -9.95 -14.06
CA THR A 92 -11.18 -11.31 -14.53
C THR A 92 -10.36 -12.30 -13.72
N SER A 93 -10.82 -13.54 -13.66
CA SER A 93 -10.11 -14.62 -12.97
C SER A 93 -9.86 -15.78 -13.92
N ALA A 94 -8.70 -16.44 -13.78
CA ALA A 94 -8.35 -17.65 -14.49
C ALA A 94 -7.70 -18.64 -13.53
N GLN A 95 -8.09 -19.90 -13.61
CA GLN A 95 -7.45 -20.95 -12.82
C GLN A 95 -6.07 -21.26 -13.39
N ASP A 96 -5.06 -21.47 -12.54
CA ASP A 96 -3.73 -21.86 -12.98
C ASP A 96 -3.78 -23.23 -13.72
N LEU A 97 -3.08 -23.32 -14.83
CA LEU A 97 -3.09 -24.51 -15.68
C LEU A 97 -2.30 -25.69 -15.08
N LYS A 98 -1.32 -25.40 -14.23
CA LYS A 98 -0.44 -26.41 -13.62
C LYS A 98 -0.93 -26.82 -12.23
N ASP A 99 -1.41 -25.85 -11.45
CA ASP A 99 -1.92 -26.09 -10.10
C ASP A 99 -3.27 -25.39 -9.88
N ARG A 100 -4.34 -26.16 -10.05
CA ARG A 100 -5.73 -25.68 -9.93
C ARG A 100 -6.11 -25.12 -8.54
N ARG A 101 -5.23 -25.19 -7.56
CA ARG A 101 -5.43 -24.55 -6.24
C ARG A 101 -5.22 -23.04 -6.29
N TYR A 102 -4.55 -22.54 -7.33
CA TYR A 102 -4.30 -21.13 -7.53
C TYR A 102 -5.26 -20.56 -8.58
N THR A 103 -5.72 -19.35 -8.29
CA THR A 103 -6.50 -18.53 -9.22
C THR A 103 -5.74 -17.24 -9.43
N HIS A 104 -5.54 -16.88 -10.68
CA HIS A 104 -4.90 -15.64 -11.14
C HIS A 104 -5.96 -14.60 -11.44
N TYR A 105 -5.68 -13.34 -11.13
CA TYR A 105 -6.57 -12.22 -11.35
C TYR A 105 -5.93 -11.18 -12.25
N SER A 106 -6.67 -10.69 -13.23
CA SER A 106 -6.19 -9.71 -14.20
C SER A 106 -7.21 -8.57 -14.35
N LEU A 107 -6.72 -7.36 -14.61
CA LEU A 107 -7.59 -6.22 -14.85
C LEU A 107 -8.22 -6.27 -16.24
N THR A 108 -9.51 -5.98 -16.32
CA THR A 108 -10.18 -5.63 -17.57
C THR A 108 -9.69 -4.26 -18.07
N GLU A 109 -10.08 -3.83 -19.26
CA GLU A 109 -9.76 -2.48 -19.77
C GLU A 109 -10.33 -1.39 -18.84
N GLU A 110 -11.53 -1.59 -18.28
CA GLU A 110 -12.11 -0.66 -17.32
C GLU A 110 -11.33 -0.67 -15.99
N GLY A 111 -10.93 -1.84 -15.51
CA GLY A 111 -10.05 -1.98 -14.34
C GLY A 111 -8.71 -1.27 -14.54
N LYS A 112 -8.09 -1.39 -15.72
CA LYS A 112 -6.85 -0.68 -16.07
C LYS A 112 -7.03 0.84 -16.07
N ASN A 113 -8.16 1.32 -16.58
CA ASN A 113 -8.47 2.75 -16.54
C ASN A 113 -8.60 3.29 -15.11
N ILE A 114 -9.28 2.54 -14.23
CA ILE A 114 -9.37 2.87 -12.80
C ILE A 114 -7.99 2.85 -12.15
N ALA A 115 -7.18 1.83 -12.43
CA ALA A 115 -5.81 1.72 -11.92
C ALA A 115 -4.94 2.91 -12.32
N ALA A 116 -5.02 3.34 -13.59
CA ALA A 116 -4.29 4.51 -14.09
C ALA A 116 -4.68 5.79 -13.37
N GLN A 117 -5.98 6.02 -13.14
CA GLN A 117 -6.46 7.17 -12.36
C GLN A 117 -6.02 7.08 -10.89
N THR A 118 -6.06 5.89 -10.30
CA THR A 118 -5.58 5.64 -8.94
C THR A 118 -4.08 5.95 -8.83
N LYS A 119 -3.28 5.53 -9.81
CA LYS A 119 -1.85 5.85 -9.87
C LYS A 119 -1.60 7.36 -9.87
N LEU A 120 -2.33 8.13 -10.65
CA LEU A 120 -2.18 9.60 -10.70
C LEU A 120 -2.45 10.23 -9.32
N VAL A 121 -3.43 9.73 -8.57
CA VAL A 121 -3.69 10.19 -7.21
C VAL A 121 -2.52 9.84 -6.28
N TRP A 122 -2.01 8.61 -6.35
CA TRP A 122 -0.85 8.18 -5.57
C TRP A 122 0.41 8.98 -5.90
N ASP A 123 0.70 9.21 -7.18
CA ASP A 123 1.86 10.01 -7.60
C ASP A 123 1.79 11.42 -7.00
N ARG A 124 0.60 12.04 -6.96
CA ARG A 124 0.38 13.35 -6.34
C ARG A 124 0.60 13.29 -4.82
N ILE A 125 -0.01 12.33 -4.13
CA ILE A 125 0.16 12.15 -2.68
C ILE A 125 1.65 12.04 -2.32
N ILE A 126 2.40 11.22 -3.06
CA ILE A 126 3.84 11.04 -2.81
C ILE A 126 4.61 12.33 -3.11
N SER A 127 4.29 13.02 -4.21
CA SER A 127 4.90 14.31 -4.56
C SER A 127 4.70 15.33 -3.44
N ASP A 128 3.48 15.49 -2.95
CA ASP A 128 3.13 16.44 -1.89
C ASP A 128 3.80 16.09 -0.56
N MET A 129 3.89 14.80 -0.24
CA MET A 129 4.56 14.33 0.99
C MET A 129 6.06 14.62 1.01
N PHE A 130 6.71 14.66 -0.13
CA PHE A 130 8.14 14.89 -0.25
C PHE A 130 8.47 16.31 -0.74
N GLU A 131 7.48 17.20 -0.82
CA GLU A 131 7.72 18.60 -1.19
C GLU A 131 8.74 19.28 -0.27
N GLY A 132 9.75 19.93 -0.85
CA GLY A 132 10.81 20.63 -0.11
C GLY A 132 11.87 19.73 0.53
N ILE A 133 11.82 18.42 0.31
CA ILE A 133 12.84 17.47 0.77
C ILE A 133 13.85 17.22 -0.35
N SER A 134 15.15 17.26 -0.03
CA SER A 134 16.21 17.02 -1.03
C SER A 134 16.21 15.58 -1.54
N GLU A 135 16.67 15.36 -2.77
CA GLU A 135 16.81 14.00 -3.34
C GLU A 135 17.71 13.11 -2.48
N GLU A 136 18.77 13.66 -1.89
CA GLU A 136 19.70 12.95 -1.00
C GLU A 136 18.98 12.46 0.27
N ASP A 137 18.14 13.32 0.86
CA ASP A 137 17.34 12.96 2.03
C ASP A 137 16.25 11.92 1.70
N ILE A 138 15.63 12.03 0.52
CA ILE A 138 14.66 11.03 0.04
C ILE A 138 15.32 9.66 -0.12
N GLU A 139 16.51 9.58 -0.74
CA GLU A 139 17.25 8.32 -0.89
C GLU A 139 17.71 7.76 0.47
N THR A 140 18.10 8.62 1.38
CA THR A 140 18.43 8.23 2.75
C THR A 140 17.21 7.69 3.48
N PHE A 141 16.06 8.37 3.37
CA PHE A 141 14.78 7.91 3.93
C PHE A 141 14.36 6.55 3.39
N LYS A 142 14.45 6.32 2.08
CA LYS A 142 14.16 5.01 1.46
C LYS A 142 15.03 3.91 2.06
N ARG A 143 16.35 4.13 2.12
CA ARG A 143 17.31 3.16 2.66
C ARG A 143 17.02 2.83 4.13
N VAL A 144 16.75 3.84 4.95
CA VAL A 144 16.44 3.68 6.37
C VAL A 144 15.10 2.96 6.57
N SER A 145 14.08 3.32 5.78
CA SER A 145 12.75 2.71 5.85
C SER A 145 12.79 1.21 5.54
N VAL A 146 13.56 0.79 4.54
CA VAL A 146 13.78 -0.63 4.22
C VAL A 146 14.40 -1.37 5.42
N LYS A 147 15.42 -0.77 6.05
CA LYS A 147 16.09 -1.37 7.19
C LYS A 147 15.17 -1.47 8.41
N VAL A 148 14.37 -0.45 8.68
CA VAL A 148 13.36 -0.45 9.76
C VAL A 148 12.34 -1.57 9.52
N SER A 149 11.81 -1.69 8.30
CA SER A 149 10.87 -2.74 7.92
C SER A 149 11.46 -4.14 8.12
N GLN A 150 12.71 -4.37 7.69
CA GLN A 150 13.41 -5.64 7.92
C GLN A 150 13.56 -5.96 9.41
N ASN A 151 13.93 -4.97 10.23
CA ASN A 151 14.08 -5.15 11.68
C ASN A 151 12.75 -5.51 12.35
N ILE A 152 11.64 -4.87 11.93
CA ILE A 152 10.28 -5.20 12.41
C ILE A 152 9.94 -6.65 12.03
N ASN A 153 10.10 -7.01 10.75
CA ASN A 153 9.78 -8.36 10.26
C ASN A 153 10.60 -9.46 10.97
N ASN A 154 11.86 -9.17 11.32
CA ASN A 154 12.70 -10.11 12.08
C ASN A 154 12.23 -10.31 13.52
N LYS A 155 11.45 -9.39 14.08
CA LYS A 155 10.88 -9.50 15.43
C LYS A 155 9.51 -10.19 15.45
N LEU A 156 8.84 -10.27 14.30
CA LEU A 156 7.54 -10.92 14.16
C LEU A 156 7.64 -12.42 13.81
N LYS A 157 8.83 -12.91 13.52
CA LYS A 157 9.15 -14.33 13.34
C LYS A 157 9.50 -14.98 14.68
#